data_254a35d89b322a9dbe118d2ebcf8fdce
#
_entry.id   254a35d89b322a9dbe118d2ebcf8fdce
#
_cell.length_a   1.000
_cell.length_b   1.000
_cell.length_c   1.000
_cell.angle_alpha   90.00
_cell.angle_beta   90.00
_cell.angle_gamma   90.00
#
_symmetry.space_group_name_H-M   'P 1'
#
loop_
_entity.id
_entity.type
_entity.pdbx_description
1 polymer ?
#
loop_
_entity_poly.entity_id
_entity_poly.type
_entity_poly.pdbx_seq_one_letter_code
_entity_poly.pdbx_strand_id
1 'polypeptide(L)'
;MGEVVVSDETKPEKAPKEEPKKKETKTVPKAEKPVTTKPKTEERKVVLDEWNADEVVVIETNVDDVEGETLGTLFDTLLEEGLAYDVVIIPAIGKKNRPCHVVKVVAPKTGLKSIAEILIRQLGTIGIRYTSWERLKAARETLVCSLEIDNKEYMVRVKVSRTRDGSILSIKPESDDMVRVSRETGIPIRELKPRIAMQAHAVTE
;
A
#
# COMPACT_ATOMS: atom_id res chain seq x y z
N MET A 1 22.95 52.53 -7.45
CA MET A 1 24.28 52.54 -6.85
C MET A 1 24.10 52.38 -5.35
N GLY A 2 24.42 51.24 -4.81
CA GLY A 2 24.39 50.93 -3.40
C GLY A 2 25.35 49.76 -3.17
N GLU A 3 26.54 50.07 -2.63
CA GLU A 3 27.61 49.13 -2.36
C GLU A 3 27.25 48.17 -1.25
N VAL A 4 27.55 46.89 -1.45
CA VAL A 4 27.51 45.86 -0.43
C VAL A 4 28.88 45.71 0.18
N VAL A 5 29.00 46.03 1.47
CA VAL A 5 30.23 45.87 2.27
C VAL A 5 30.27 44.42 2.80
N VAL A 6 31.30 43.69 2.40
CA VAL A 6 31.61 42.33 2.94
C VAL A 6 32.51 42.52 4.16
N SER A 7 32.10 42.06 5.31
CA SER A 7 32.88 42.02 6.53
C SER A 7 33.62 40.69 6.72
N ASP A 8 34.87 40.82 6.99
CA ASP A 8 35.97 39.86 7.13
C ASP A 8 35.79 38.85 8.25
N GLU A 9 36.16 37.61 7.97
CA GLU A 9 36.11 36.49 8.94
C GLU A 9 37.40 36.45 9.76
N THR A 10 37.24 36.54 11.11
CA THR A 10 38.33 36.25 12.06
C THR A 10 38.30 34.77 12.44
N LYS A 11 39.41 34.09 12.16
CA LYS A 11 39.70 32.71 12.61
C LYS A 11 39.94 32.67 14.14
N PRO A 12 39.46 31.61 14.82
CA PRO A 12 39.89 31.36 16.21
C PRO A 12 41.20 30.59 16.29
N GLU A 13 41.99 31.02 17.23
CA GLU A 13 43.35 30.64 17.65
C GLU A 13 43.42 29.21 18.22
N LYS A 14 44.50 28.50 17.93
CA LYS A 14 44.76 27.13 18.39
C LYS A 14 45.23 27.11 19.84
N ALA A 15 44.59 26.34 20.71
CA ALA A 15 45.07 25.98 22.03
C ALA A 15 46.16 24.89 21.99
N PRO A 16 47.11 24.86 22.98
CA PRO A 16 48.28 24.00 22.91
C PRO A 16 48.02 22.55 23.32
N LYS A 17 48.80 21.66 22.70
CA LYS A 17 48.77 20.20 22.92
C LYS A 17 49.42 19.83 24.25
N GLU A 18 48.71 19.15 25.15
CA GLU A 18 49.29 18.40 26.27
C GLU A 18 49.64 16.97 25.86
N GLU A 19 50.84 16.51 26.21
CA GLU A 19 51.34 15.14 26.02
C GLU A 19 50.67 14.16 27.03
N PRO A 20 50.34 12.94 26.62
CA PRO A 20 49.75 11.96 27.53
C PRO A 20 50.81 11.16 28.30
N LYS A 21 50.70 11.17 29.64
CA LYS A 21 51.45 10.33 30.56
C LYS A 21 51.17 8.84 30.33
N LYS A 22 52.23 8.04 30.24
CA LYS A 22 52.23 6.58 30.22
C LYS A 22 51.51 6.02 31.45
N LYS A 23 50.47 5.22 31.25
CA LYS A 23 49.90 4.33 32.27
C LYS A 23 50.15 2.88 31.88
N GLU A 24 50.58 2.13 32.91
CA GLU A 24 50.95 0.73 32.89
C GLU A 24 49.86 -0.19 32.40
N THR A 25 50.24 -1.14 31.56
CA THR A 25 49.43 -2.24 31.04
C THR A 25 49.15 -3.29 32.12
N LYS A 26 47.90 -3.36 32.60
CA LYS A 26 47.39 -4.55 33.30
C LYS A 26 46.77 -5.47 32.24
N THR A 27 47.37 -6.64 32.12
CA THR A 27 46.87 -7.75 31.28
C THR A 27 45.48 -8.21 31.74
N VAL A 28 44.47 -8.03 30.89
CA VAL A 28 43.14 -8.57 31.10
C VAL A 28 43.03 -9.90 30.31
N PRO A 29 42.48 -10.98 30.89
CA PRO A 29 42.38 -12.27 30.23
C PRO A 29 41.44 -12.20 29.00
N LYS A 30 41.86 -12.88 27.96
CA LYS A 30 41.21 -12.97 26.66
C LYS A 30 39.83 -13.62 26.81
N ALA A 31 38.78 -12.82 26.71
CA ALA A 31 37.40 -13.33 26.68
C ALA A 31 37.17 -14.14 25.37
N GLU A 32 36.74 -15.35 25.53
CA GLU A 32 36.28 -16.21 24.42
C GLU A 32 35.12 -15.55 23.68
N LYS A 33 35.20 -15.54 22.34
CA LYS A 33 34.14 -15.01 21.48
C LYS A 33 32.88 -15.88 21.65
N PRO A 34 31.70 -15.31 21.89
CA PRO A 34 30.48 -16.08 21.89
C PRO A 34 30.23 -16.63 20.48
N VAL A 35 30.09 -17.95 20.39
CA VAL A 35 29.63 -18.64 19.18
C VAL A 35 28.17 -18.23 18.97
N THR A 36 27.95 -17.26 18.10
CA THR A 36 26.61 -16.93 17.63
C THR A 36 26.16 -18.03 16.65
N THR A 37 25.55 -19.08 17.17
CA THR A 37 24.70 -19.95 16.37
C THR A 37 23.48 -19.11 15.94
N LYS A 38 23.48 -18.72 14.67
CA LYS A 38 22.26 -18.16 14.04
C LYS A 38 21.14 -19.20 14.24
N PRO A 39 19.98 -18.83 14.77
CA PRO A 39 18.86 -19.74 14.81
C PRO A 39 18.55 -20.14 13.36
N LYS A 40 18.56 -21.42 13.06
CA LYS A 40 17.95 -21.95 11.84
C LYS A 40 16.48 -21.55 11.91
N THR A 41 16.11 -20.54 11.12
CA THR A 41 14.71 -20.27 10.84
C THR A 41 14.19 -21.48 10.09
N GLU A 42 13.56 -22.41 10.80
CA GLU A 42 12.71 -23.41 10.17
C GLU A 42 11.63 -22.62 9.45
N GLU A 43 11.69 -22.62 8.12
CA GLU A 43 10.62 -22.14 7.29
C GLU A 43 9.38 -22.97 7.69
N ARG A 44 8.50 -22.37 8.50
CA ARG A 44 7.17 -22.92 8.69
C ARG A 44 6.51 -22.89 7.32
N LYS A 45 6.47 -24.03 6.65
CA LYS A 45 5.58 -24.27 5.53
C LYS A 45 4.17 -24.08 6.07
N VAL A 46 3.65 -22.87 5.94
CA VAL A 46 2.23 -22.64 6.14
C VAL A 46 1.56 -23.47 5.05
N VAL A 47 0.75 -24.45 5.45
CA VAL A 47 -0.03 -25.25 4.50
C VAL A 47 -1.10 -24.31 3.96
N LEU A 48 -0.83 -23.72 2.79
CA LEU A 48 -1.66 -22.73 2.09
C LEU A 48 -2.62 -23.41 1.12
N ASP A 49 -3.00 -24.64 1.39
CA ASP A 49 -3.79 -25.48 0.46
C ASP A 49 -5.19 -24.93 0.15
N GLU A 50 -5.69 -23.97 0.93
CA GLU A 50 -7.04 -23.43 0.76
C GLU A 50 -7.13 -22.14 -0.07
N TRP A 51 -6.00 -21.50 -0.36
CA TRP A 51 -5.97 -20.17 -0.97
C TRP A 51 -5.01 -20.09 -2.15
N ASN A 52 -5.34 -19.26 -3.13
CA ASN A 52 -4.40 -18.93 -4.21
C ASN A 52 -3.32 -18.00 -3.67
N ALA A 53 -2.07 -18.43 -3.73
CA ALA A 53 -0.91 -17.61 -3.35
C ALA A 53 -0.31 -16.90 -4.55
N ASP A 54 0.04 -15.63 -4.39
CA ASP A 54 0.86 -14.87 -5.33
C ASP A 54 1.80 -13.90 -4.58
N GLU A 55 2.72 -13.30 -5.31
CA GLU A 55 3.59 -12.27 -4.79
C GLU A 55 3.19 -10.90 -5.32
N VAL A 56 3.24 -9.92 -4.42
CA VAL A 56 3.01 -8.50 -4.73
C VAL A 56 4.17 -7.67 -4.24
N VAL A 57 4.35 -6.48 -4.79
CA VAL A 57 5.18 -5.46 -4.19
C VAL A 57 4.30 -4.47 -3.43
N VAL A 58 4.70 -4.14 -2.22
CA VAL A 58 4.14 -3.04 -1.45
C VAL A 58 5.12 -1.88 -1.50
N ILE A 59 4.65 -0.75 -1.99
CA ILE A 59 5.43 0.48 -2.22
C ILE A 59 4.87 1.54 -1.29
N GLU A 60 5.73 2.21 -0.53
CA GLU A 60 5.30 3.25 0.41
C GLU A 60 6.19 4.48 0.33
N THR A 61 5.58 5.64 0.51
CA THR A 61 6.27 6.91 0.76
C THR A 61 5.50 7.77 1.75
N ASN A 62 6.21 8.66 2.44
CA ASN A 62 5.60 9.65 3.32
C ASN A 62 5.71 11.02 2.67
N VAL A 63 4.63 11.79 2.67
CA VAL A 63 4.56 13.15 2.15
C VAL A 63 3.90 14.07 3.18
N ASP A 64 4.48 15.25 3.41
CA ASP A 64 4.00 16.24 4.38
C ASP A 64 3.73 17.63 3.76
N ASP A 65 3.90 17.74 2.44
CA ASP A 65 3.80 18.97 1.67
C ASP A 65 3.00 18.81 0.36
N VAL A 66 2.14 17.80 0.28
CA VAL A 66 1.33 17.50 -0.92
C VAL A 66 -0.14 17.82 -0.66
N GLU A 67 -0.77 18.50 -1.59
CA GLU A 67 -2.18 18.87 -1.55
C GLU A 67 -3.09 17.64 -1.75
N GLY A 68 -4.28 17.67 -1.12
CA GLY A 68 -5.24 16.56 -1.20
C GLY A 68 -5.72 16.26 -2.61
N GLU A 69 -5.80 17.28 -3.48
CA GLU A 69 -6.17 17.13 -4.89
C GLU A 69 -5.13 16.28 -5.64
N THR A 70 -3.83 16.57 -5.43
CA THR A 70 -2.73 15.79 -6.01
C THR A 70 -2.74 14.34 -5.50
N LEU A 71 -3.01 14.14 -4.21
CA LEU A 71 -3.16 12.79 -3.66
C LEU A 71 -4.35 12.05 -4.29
N GLY A 72 -5.45 12.75 -4.58
CA GLY A 72 -6.64 12.19 -5.22
C GLY A 72 -6.36 11.65 -6.63
N THR A 73 -5.52 12.32 -7.43
CA THR A 73 -5.20 11.88 -8.80
C THR A 73 -4.45 10.55 -8.85
N LEU A 74 -3.83 10.13 -7.74
CA LEU A 74 -3.15 8.82 -7.70
C LEU A 74 -4.09 7.65 -7.89
N PHE A 75 -5.34 7.75 -7.44
CA PHE A 75 -6.31 6.68 -7.60
C PHE A 75 -6.62 6.45 -9.09
N ASP A 76 -6.88 7.53 -9.83
CA ASP A 76 -7.16 7.46 -11.26
C ASP A 76 -5.92 6.95 -12.01
N THR A 77 -4.76 7.55 -11.78
CA THR A 77 -3.52 7.20 -12.47
C THR A 77 -3.07 5.75 -12.21
N LEU A 78 -3.19 5.26 -10.99
CA LEU A 78 -2.63 3.95 -10.63
C LEU A 78 -3.64 2.81 -10.73
N LEU A 79 -4.94 3.06 -10.50
CA LEU A 79 -5.97 2.03 -10.51
C LEU A 79 -6.66 1.94 -11.87
N GLU A 80 -7.06 3.05 -12.49
CA GLU A 80 -7.76 3.05 -13.77
C GLU A 80 -6.85 2.59 -14.91
N GLU A 81 -5.56 2.94 -14.88
CA GLU A 81 -4.57 2.43 -15.83
C GLU A 81 -4.16 0.97 -15.56
N GLY A 82 -4.65 0.36 -14.47
CA GLY A 82 -4.37 -1.02 -14.12
C GLY A 82 -2.93 -1.28 -13.66
N LEU A 83 -2.20 -0.24 -13.26
CA LEU A 83 -0.80 -0.35 -12.79
C LEU A 83 -0.71 -0.94 -11.38
N ALA A 84 -1.69 -0.65 -10.53
CA ALA A 84 -1.74 -1.13 -9.15
C ALA A 84 -3.00 -1.96 -8.88
N TYR A 85 -2.91 -2.83 -7.87
CA TYR A 85 -4.06 -3.57 -7.35
C TYR A 85 -4.84 -2.75 -6.32
N ASP A 86 -4.15 -1.90 -5.57
CA ASP A 86 -4.74 -1.08 -4.51
C ASP A 86 -3.85 0.13 -4.18
N VAL A 87 -4.48 1.23 -3.81
CA VAL A 87 -3.84 2.47 -3.36
C VAL A 87 -4.53 2.92 -2.09
N VAL A 88 -3.76 3.17 -1.04
CA VAL A 88 -4.27 3.65 0.25
C VAL A 88 -3.48 4.89 0.68
N ILE A 89 -4.20 5.92 1.12
CA ILE A 89 -3.64 7.15 1.69
C ILE A 89 -4.01 7.19 3.16
N ILE A 90 -3.00 7.11 4.03
CA ILE A 90 -3.15 7.02 5.48
C ILE A 90 -2.70 8.34 6.11
N PRO A 91 -3.59 9.09 6.79
CA PRO A 91 -3.19 10.25 7.57
C PRO A 91 -2.28 9.83 8.73
N ALA A 92 -1.21 10.58 8.95
CA ALA A 92 -0.21 10.27 9.96
C ALA A 92 0.39 11.57 10.55
N ILE A 93 1.17 11.43 11.63
CA ILE A 93 2.00 12.50 12.19
C ILE A 93 3.46 12.15 11.97
N GLY A 94 4.16 13.01 11.25
CA GLY A 94 5.57 12.84 10.90
C GLY A 94 6.53 13.60 11.82
N LYS A 95 7.76 13.80 11.33
CA LYS A 95 8.81 14.53 12.02
C LYS A 95 8.36 15.95 12.43
N LYS A 96 8.83 16.44 13.54
CA LYS A 96 8.48 17.77 14.08
C LYS A 96 6.98 17.94 14.34
N ASN A 97 6.28 16.85 14.59
CA ASN A 97 4.83 16.83 14.86
C ASN A 97 3.97 17.42 13.72
N ARG A 98 4.41 17.21 12.46
CA ARG A 98 3.68 17.69 11.29
C ARG A 98 2.68 16.65 10.79
N PRO A 99 1.47 17.06 10.40
CA PRO A 99 0.57 16.20 9.64
C PRO A 99 1.27 15.73 8.36
N CYS A 100 1.11 14.48 8.02
CA CYS A 100 1.61 13.91 6.77
C CYS A 100 0.69 12.80 6.29
N HIS A 101 0.95 12.29 5.08
CA HIS A 101 0.26 11.13 4.53
C HIS A 101 1.26 10.03 4.23
N VAL A 102 0.89 8.80 4.57
CA VAL A 102 1.59 7.61 4.06
C VAL A 102 0.82 7.13 2.84
N VAL A 103 1.42 7.25 1.67
CA VAL A 103 0.89 6.67 0.44
C VAL A 103 1.41 5.25 0.35
N LYS A 104 0.49 4.29 0.24
CA LYS A 104 0.78 2.86 0.15
C LYS A 104 0.13 2.28 -1.11
N VAL A 105 0.92 1.63 -1.93
CA VAL A 105 0.49 1.03 -3.20
C VAL A 105 0.81 -0.45 -3.18
N VAL A 106 -0.17 -1.29 -3.54
CA VAL A 106 0.00 -2.73 -3.74
C VAL A 106 -0.07 -3.03 -5.23
N ALA A 107 0.97 -3.63 -5.78
CA ALA A 107 1.11 -3.79 -7.22
C ALA A 107 1.80 -5.11 -7.62
N PRO A 108 1.72 -5.52 -8.90
CA PRO A 108 2.60 -6.56 -9.42
C PRO A 108 4.06 -6.11 -9.35
N LYS A 109 4.99 -7.03 -9.12
CA LYS A 109 6.45 -6.72 -9.06
C LYS A 109 6.95 -6.00 -10.32
N THR A 110 6.38 -6.31 -11.47
CA THR A 110 6.72 -5.69 -12.76
C THR A 110 6.39 -4.20 -12.81
N GLY A 111 5.40 -3.74 -12.02
CA GLY A 111 4.97 -2.34 -11.96
C GLY A 111 5.85 -1.44 -11.08
N LEU A 112 6.77 -2.00 -10.29
CA LEU A 112 7.54 -1.25 -9.28
C LEU A 112 8.19 0.02 -9.84
N LYS A 113 8.91 -0.08 -10.96
CA LYS A 113 9.64 1.06 -11.53
C LYS A 113 8.71 2.16 -12.02
N SER A 114 7.68 1.81 -12.76
CA SER A 114 6.70 2.76 -13.31
C SER A 114 5.95 3.48 -12.19
N ILE A 115 5.49 2.73 -11.18
CA ILE A 115 4.79 3.30 -10.03
C ILE A 115 5.73 4.21 -9.21
N ALA A 116 6.96 3.78 -8.96
CA ALA A 116 7.95 4.60 -8.27
C ALA A 116 8.20 5.94 -9.01
N GLU A 117 8.31 5.90 -10.34
CA GLU A 117 8.48 7.11 -11.15
C GLU A 117 7.26 8.04 -11.06
N ILE A 118 6.04 7.49 -11.10
CA ILE A 118 4.81 8.25 -10.94
C ILE A 118 4.78 8.93 -9.56
N LEU A 119 5.04 8.19 -8.49
CA LEU A 119 5.03 8.72 -7.12
C LEU A 119 6.09 9.82 -6.93
N ILE A 120 7.30 9.65 -7.45
CA ILE A 120 8.35 10.68 -7.38
C ILE A 120 7.93 11.94 -8.13
N ARG A 121 7.40 11.80 -9.35
CA ARG A 121 7.01 12.94 -10.19
C ARG A 121 5.79 13.69 -9.67
N GLN A 122 4.76 12.95 -9.24
CA GLN A 122 3.50 13.58 -8.81
C GLN A 122 3.57 14.12 -7.39
N LEU A 123 4.26 13.43 -6.49
CA LEU A 123 4.30 13.80 -5.08
C LEU A 123 5.56 14.58 -4.67
N GLY A 124 6.56 14.69 -5.55
CA GLY A 124 7.82 15.33 -5.21
C GLY A 124 8.63 14.60 -4.15
N THR A 125 8.25 13.37 -3.78
CA THR A 125 8.96 12.59 -2.77
C THR A 125 10.37 12.23 -3.26
N ILE A 126 11.35 12.31 -2.35
CA ILE A 126 12.75 11.97 -2.65
C ILE A 126 13.11 10.53 -2.28
N GLY A 127 12.21 9.81 -1.63
CA GLY A 127 12.47 8.47 -1.13
C GLY A 127 11.23 7.59 -1.13
N ILE A 128 11.39 6.40 -1.71
CA ILE A 128 10.36 5.36 -1.74
C ILE A 128 10.94 4.11 -1.12
N ARG A 129 10.20 3.49 -0.21
CA ARG A 129 10.51 2.17 0.34
C ARG A 129 9.57 1.13 -0.27
N TYR A 130 10.08 -0.06 -0.51
CA TYR A 130 9.26 -1.16 -1.02
C TYR A 130 9.71 -2.49 -0.44
N THR A 131 8.79 -3.45 -0.46
CA THR A 131 9.05 -4.83 -0.06
C THR A 131 8.17 -5.79 -0.85
N SER A 132 8.64 -7.02 -1.04
CA SER A 132 7.82 -8.10 -1.61
C SER A 132 7.04 -8.77 -0.50
N TRP A 133 5.75 -8.99 -0.75
CA TRP A 133 4.85 -9.69 0.16
C TRP A 133 4.23 -10.89 -0.55
N GLU A 134 4.08 -11.96 0.18
CA GLU A 134 3.22 -13.05 -0.22
C GLU A 134 1.77 -12.67 0.09
N ARG A 135 0.87 -12.95 -0.84
CA ARG A 135 -0.55 -12.65 -0.72
C ARG A 135 -1.39 -13.90 -0.93
N LEU A 136 -2.35 -14.11 -0.04
CA LEU A 136 -3.36 -15.16 -0.16
C LEU A 136 -4.66 -14.57 -0.71
N LYS A 137 -5.27 -15.26 -1.66
CA LYS A 137 -6.51 -14.83 -2.31
C LYS A 137 -7.53 -15.97 -2.31
N ALA A 138 -8.77 -15.67 -1.94
CA ALA A 138 -9.89 -16.54 -2.23
C ALA A 138 -10.08 -16.67 -3.74
N ALA A 139 -10.55 -17.82 -4.19
CA ALA A 139 -11.02 -17.96 -5.57
C ALA A 139 -12.17 -16.97 -5.81
N ARG A 140 -12.11 -16.26 -6.95
CA ARG A 140 -13.10 -15.24 -7.28
C ARG A 140 -13.46 -15.33 -8.77
N GLU A 141 -14.75 -15.28 -9.03
CA GLU A 141 -15.33 -15.18 -10.37
C GLU A 141 -16.23 -13.95 -10.45
N THR A 142 -16.47 -13.48 -11.66
CA THR A 142 -17.43 -12.41 -11.93
C THR A 142 -18.56 -13.00 -12.75
N LEU A 143 -19.77 -12.95 -12.20
CA LEU A 143 -21.00 -13.34 -12.86
C LEU A 143 -21.75 -12.10 -13.32
N VAL A 144 -22.63 -12.26 -14.31
CA VAL A 144 -23.57 -11.22 -14.73
C VAL A 144 -24.96 -11.69 -14.34
N CYS A 145 -25.60 -10.94 -13.44
CA CYS A 145 -26.97 -11.20 -13.01
C CYS A 145 -27.92 -10.19 -13.66
N SER A 146 -29.08 -10.67 -14.04
CA SER A 146 -30.17 -9.84 -14.55
C SER A 146 -31.10 -9.47 -13.39
N LEU A 147 -31.45 -8.20 -13.27
CA LEU A 147 -32.43 -7.69 -12.31
C LEU A 147 -33.58 -7.04 -13.07
N GLU A 148 -34.79 -7.58 -12.93
CA GLU A 148 -36.00 -7.01 -13.52
C GLU A 148 -36.60 -5.95 -12.57
N ILE A 149 -36.81 -4.76 -13.12
CA ILE A 149 -37.45 -3.61 -12.41
C ILE A 149 -38.38 -2.94 -13.40
N ASP A 150 -39.65 -2.84 -13.08
CA ASP A 150 -40.70 -2.20 -13.91
C ASP A 150 -40.72 -2.72 -15.35
N ASN A 151 -40.66 -4.04 -15.55
CA ASN A 151 -40.58 -4.75 -16.81
C ASN A 151 -39.36 -4.39 -17.68
N LYS A 152 -38.33 -3.83 -17.12
CA LYS A 152 -37.04 -3.59 -17.76
C LYS A 152 -35.94 -4.38 -17.06
N GLU A 153 -35.09 -5.00 -17.89
CA GLU A 153 -33.99 -5.82 -17.42
C GLU A 153 -32.70 -5.00 -17.26
N TYR A 154 -32.02 -5.15 -16.10
CA TYR A 154 -30.76 -4.48 -15.78
C TYR A 154 -29.68 -5.53 -15.52
N MET A 155 -28.64 -5.52 -16.35
CA MET A 155 -27.49 -6.41 -16.16
C MET A 155 -26.54 -5.80 -15.12
N VAL A 156 -26.18 -6.60 -14.09
CA VAL A 156 -25.29 -6.22 -13.00
C VAL A 156 -24.21 -7.27 -12.84
N ARG A 157 -22.97 -6.86 -12.88
CA ARG A 157 -21.83 -7.72 -12.56
C ARG A 157 -21.76 -7.96 -11.05
N VAL A 158 -21.49 -9.21 -10.70
CA VAL A 158 -21.43 -9.66 -9.31
C VAL A 158 -20.16 -10.43 -9.10
N LYS A 159 -19.35 -10.01 -8.14
CA LYS A 159 -18.18 -10.75 -7.69
C LYS A 159 -18.59 -11.82 -6.70
N VAL A 160 -18.32 -13.07 -7.02
CA VAL A 160 -18.54 -14.22 -6.14
C VAL A 160 -17.19 -14.74 -5.70
N SER A 161 -16.96 -14.80 -4.40
CA SER A 161 -15.77 -15.41 -3.83
C SER A 161 -16.11 -16.77 -3.26
N ARG A 162 -15.26 -17.76 -3.50
CA ARG A 162 -15.47 -19.16 -3.05
C ARG A 162 -14.27 -19.65 -2.24
N THR A 163 -14.53 -20.58 -1.34
CA THR A 163 -13.54 -21.46 -0.74
C THR A 163 -13.07 -22.50 -1.77
N ARG A 164 -12.04 -23.27 -1.42
CA ARG A 164 -11.52 -24.33 -2.28
C ARG A 164 -12.53 -25.47 -2.53
N ASP A 165 -13.38 -25.77 -1.57
CA ASP A 165 -14.45 -26.77 -1.67
C ASP A 165 -15.65 -26.29 -2.51
N GLY A 166 -15.58 -25.04 -3.03
CA GLY A 166 -16.62 -24.43 -3.84
C GLY A 166 -17.68 -23.68 -3.06
N SER A 167 -17.67 -23.71 -1.73
CA SER A 167 -18.62 -22.98 -0.90
C SER A 167 -18.52 -21.48 -1.11
N ILE A 168 -19.63 -20.76 -1.10
CA ILE A 168 -19.69 -19.32 -1.32
C ILE A 168 -19.24 -18.59 -0.04
N LEU A 169 -18.20 -17.79 -0.16
CA LEU A 169 -17.72 -16.90 0.90
C LEU A 169 -18.42 -15.54 0.88
N SER A 170 -18.60 -14.99 -0.30
CA SER A 170 -19.28 -13.70 -0.44
C SER A 170 -19.81 -13.48 -1.84
N ILE A 171 -20.92 -12.75 -1.92
CA ILE A 171 -21.54 -12.24 -3.15
C ILE A 171 -21.57 -10.72 -3.04
N LYS A 172 -20.89 -10.03 -3.97
CA LYS A 172 -20.78 -8.56 -3.97
C LYS A 172 -21.08 -7.99 -5.35
N PRO A 173 -22.22 -7.31 -5.54
CA PRO A 173 -22.48 -6.55 -6.75
C PRO A 173 -21.43 -5.46 -6.98
N GLU A 174 -21.07 -5.21 -8.22
CA GLU A 174 -20.14 -4.14 -8.60
C GLU A 174 -20.75 -2.77 -8.32
N SER A 175 -19.97 -1.90 -7.67
CA SER A 175 -20.44 -0.58 -7.25
C SER A 175 -20.91 0.30 -8.42
N ASP A 176 -20.18 0.29 -9.54
CA ASP A 176 -20.49 1.11 -10.69
C ASP A 176 -21.82 0.71 -11.34
N ASP A 177 -22.06 -0.60 -11.45
CA ASP A 177 -23.33 -1.11 -11.96
C ASP A 177 -24.49 -0.76 -11.01
N MET A 178 -24.26 -0.83 -9.69
CA MET A 178 -25.25 -0.43 -8.68
C MET A 178 -25.56 1.06 -8.75
N VAL A 179 -24.56 1.91 -8.92
CA VAL A 179 -24.74 3.37 -9.09
C VAL A 179 -25.51 3.66 -10.37
N ARG A 180 -25.16 3.00 -11.46
CA ARG A 180 -25.87 3.12 -12.76
C ARG A 180 -27.35 2.74 -12.61
N VAL A 181 -27.65 1.55 -12.09
CA VAL A 181 -29.03 1.08 -11.91
C VAL A 181 -29.82 1.99 -10.96
N SER A 182 -29.20 2.43 -9.87
CA SER A 182 -29.84 3.36 -8.92
C SER A 182 -30.21 4.70 -9.56
N ARG A 183 -29.34 5.24 -10.42
CA ARG A 183 -29.62 6.48 -11.15
C ARG A 183 -30.73 6.32 -12.19
N GLU A 184 -30.76 5.19 -12.89
CA GLU A 184 -31.75 4.94 -13.93
C GLU A 184 -33.14 4.62 -13.36
N THR A 185 -33.22 3.98 -12.17
CA THR A 185 -34.48 3.54 -11.57
C THR A 185 -34.99 4.44 -10.46
N GLY A 186 -34.13 5.31 -9.90
CA GLY A 186 -34.44 6.09 -8.70
C GLY A 186 -34.42 5.25 -7.39
N ILE A 187 -34.18 3.95 -7.46
CA ILE A 187 -34.16 3.07 -6.29
C ILE A 187 -32.82 3.21 -5.58
N PRO A 188 -32.79 3.43 -4.26
CA PRO A 188 -31.55 3.55 -3.49
C PRO A 188 -30.71 2.26 -3.56
N ILE A 189 -29.38 2.41 -3.64
CA ILE A 189 -28.43 1.27 -3.69
C ILE A 189 -28.65 0.27 -2.54
N ARG A 190 -28.98 0.76 -1.34
CA ARG A 190 -29.26 -0.09 -0.17
C ARG A 190 -30.42 -1.07 -0.39
N GLU A 191 -31.36 -0.74 -1.28
CA GLU A 191 -32.52 -1.58 -1.61
C GLU A 191 -32.23 -2.51 -2.79
N LEU A 192 -31.42 -2.04 -3.75
CA LEU A 192 -30.99 -2.85 -4.90
C LEU A 192 -30.03 -3.97 -4.51
N LYS A 193 -29.08 -3.67 -3.62
CA LYS A 193 -28.00 -4.58 -3.24
C LYS A 193 -28.48 -5.95 -2.72
N PRO A 194 -29.44 -6.06 -1.79
CA PRO A 194 -29.95 -7.35 -1.35
C PRO A 194 -30.72 -8.11 -2.45
N ARG A 195 -31.46 -7.40 -3.33
CA ARG A 195 -32.20 -8.04 -4.45
C ARG A 195 -31.24 -8.73 -5.38
N ILE A 196 -30.14 -8.07 -5.80
CA ILE A 196 -29.13 -8.63 -6.67
C ILE A 196 -28.36 -9.75 -6.01
N ALA A 197 -28.01 -9.61 -4.73
CA ALA A 197 -27.32 -10.65 -3.99
C ALA A 197 -28.15 -11.94 -3.90
N MET A 198 -29.45 -11.82 -3.66
CA MET A 198 -30.37 -12.95 -3.63
C MET A 198 -30.48 -13.64 -4.98
N GLN A 199 -30.56 -12.88 -6.08
CA GLN A 199 -30.63 -13.43 -7.42
C GLN A 199 -29.30 -14.10 -7.83
N ALA A 200 -28.16 -13.51 -7.47
CA ALA A 200 -26.87 -14.12 -7.70
C ALA A 200 -26.71 -15.43 -6.92
N HIS A 201 -27.24 -15.51 -5.70
CA HIS A 201 -27.22 -16.74 -4.92
C HIS A 201 -27.98 -17.87 -5.62
N ALA A 202 -29.17 -17.58 -6.13
CA ALA A 202 -29.99 -18.56 -6.85
C ALA A 202 -29.37 -19.10 -8.15
N VAL A 203 -28.44 -18.35 -8.76
CA VAL A 203 -27.73 -18.75 -10.01
C VAL A 203 -26.43 -19.51 -9.68
N THR A 204 -25.93 -19.40 -8.43
CA THR A 204 -24.65 -19.99 -8.01
C THR A 204 -24.79 -21.30 -7.22
N GLU A 205 -25.99 -21.67 -6.81
CA GLU A 205 -26.38 -22.99 -6.30
C GLU A 205 -26.62 -23.97 -7.46
#